data_18f46b4803179bd7588240901e88beed
#
_entry.id   18f46b4803179bd7588240901e88beed
#
_cell.length_a   1.000
_cell.length_b   1.000
_cell.length_c   1.000
_cell.angle_alpha   90.00
_cell.angle_beta   90.00
_cell.angle_gamma   90.00
#
_symmetry.space_group_name_H-M   'P 1'
#
loop_
_entity.id
_entity.type
_entity.pdbx_description
1 polymer ?
#
loop_
_entity_poly.entity_id
_entity_poly.type
_entity_poly.pdbx_seq_one_letter_code
_entity_poly.pdbx_strand_id
1 'polypeptide(L)'
;MTEARRLGDRYDLSDVLGYGGMAEVFRGRDIRLGRDVAVKTLRVDLAREVSFQARFRREAQSAASLNHPAIVAVYDTGESMLDGVPVPYIVME
;
A
#
# COMPACT_ATOMS: atom_id res chain seq x y z
N MET A 1 -21.14 8.34 2.59
CA MET A 1 -20.09 8.73 3.53
C MET A 1 -18.94 7.76 3.43
N THR A 2 -17.75 8.27 3.21
CA THR A 2 -16.58 7.41 3.06
C THR A 2 -16.01 7.11 4.44
N GLU A 3 -15.95 5.84 4.80
CA GLU A 3 -15.32 5.46 6.04
C GLU A 3 -13.80 5.63 5.92
N ALA A 4 -13.20 6.21 6.95
CA ALA A 4 -11.76 6.31 7.03
C ALA A 4 -11.18 4.90 7.16
N ARG A 5 -10.27 4.56 6.28
CA ARG A 5 -9.60 3.27 6.29
C ARG A 5 -8.20 3.45 6.85
N ARG A 6 -7.87 2.66 7.85
CA ARG A 6 -6.55 2.70 8.48
C ARG A 6 -5.82 1.38 8.26
N LEU A 7 -4.58 1.47 7.82
CA LEU A 7 -3.73 0.31 7.61
C LEU A 7 -2.63 0.27 8.67
N GLY A 8 -2.41 -0.92 9.24
CA GLY A 8 -1.35 -1.14 10.21
C GLY A 8 -1.42 -0.24 11.43
N ASP A 9 -2.61 0.24 11.79
CA ASP A 9 -2.84 1.17 12.90
C ASP A 9 -2.00 2.45 12.79
N ARG A 10 -1.59 2.81 11.59
CA ARG A 10 -0.67 3.92 11.38
C ARG A 10 -1.03 4.82 10.20
N TYR A 11 -1.56 4.24 9.12
CA TYR A 11 -1.78 4.99 7.88
C TYR A 11 -3.26 5.17 7.62
N ASP A 12 -3.74 6.41 7.66
CA ASP A 12 -5.13 6.74 7.34
C ASP A 12 -5.23 7.01 5.84
N LEU A 13 -6.06 6.24 5.14
CA LEU A 13 -6.26 6.40 3.71
C LEU A 13 -7.41 7.37 3.44
N SER A 14 -7.25 8.19 2.42
CA SER A 14 -8.29 9.12 1.99
C SER A 14 -8.68 8.86 0.53
N ASP A 15 -8.16 9.65 -0.40
CA ASP A 15 -8.59 9.60 -1.78
C ASP A 15 -7.81 8.58 -2.59
N VAL A 16 -8.46 7.97 -3.58
CA VAL A 16 -7.77 7.15 -4.57
C VAL A 16 -7.06 8.08 -5.54
N LEU A 17 -5.75 7.90 -5.67
CA LEU A 17 -4.93 8.70 -6.59
C LEU A 17 -4.80 8.03 -7.96
N GLY A 18 -4.91 6.71 -8.01
CA GLY A 18 -4.79 6.00 -9.27
C GLY A 18 -4.99 4.50 -9.13
N TYR A 19 -5.03 3.83 -10.27
CA TYR A 19 -5.22 2.38 -10.36
C TYR A 19 -4.14 1.79 -11.26
N GLY A 20 -3.61 0.66 -10.85
CA GLY A 20 -2.78 -0.17 -11.70
C GLY A 20 -3.50 -1.47 -12.03
N GLY A 21 -2.84 -2.39 -12.72
CA GLY A 21 -3.43 -3.68 -13.09
C GLY A 21 -3.88 -4.52 -11.91
N MET A 22 -3.13 -4.49 -10.81
CA MET A 22 -3.46 -5.27 -9.61
C MET A 22 -3.51 -4.40 -8.35
N ALA A 23 -3.24 -3.11 -8.46
CA ALA A 23 -3.07 -2.26 -7.28
C ALA A 23 -3.89 -0.98 -7.38
N GLU A 24 -4.17 -0.40 -6.22
CA GLU A 24 -4.73 0.94 -6.09
C GLU A 24 -3.75 1.78 -5.30
N VAL A 25 -3.64 3.06 -5.65
CA VAL A 25 -2.79 3.99 -4.92
C VAL A 25 -3.67 5.02 -4.25
N PHE A 26 -3.49 5.18 -2.96
CA PHE A 26 -4.26 6.10 -2.13
C PHE A 26 -3.38 7.22 -1.61
N ARG A 27 -3.98 8.39 -1.43
CA ARG A 27 -3.41 9.40 -0.57
C ARG A 27 -3.60 8.93 0.87
N GLY A 28 -2.55 9.05 1.68
CA GLY A 28 -2.63 8.64 3.06
C GLY A 28 -1.94 9.59 4.00
N ARG A 29 -2.16 9.39 5.28
CA ARG A 29 -1.52 10.17 6.34
C ARG A 29 -0.85 9.20 7.30
N ASP A 30 0.45 9.38 7.49
CA ASP A 30 1.18 8.68 8.52
C ASP A 30 0.91 9.41 9.84
N ILE A 31 0.03 8.85 10.65
CA ILE A 31 -0.38 9.50 11.90
C ILE A 31 0.72 9.49 12.96
N ARG A 32 1.67 8.58 12.84
CA ARG A 32 2.78 8.51 13.79
C ARG A 32 3.80 9.62 13.55
N LEU A 33 4.14 9.87 12.29
CA LEU A 33 5.11 10.90 11.92
C LEU A 33 4.46 12.21 11.50
N GLY A 34 3.14 12.23 11.32
CA GLY A 34 2.42 13.43 10.95
C GLY A 34 2.74 13.93 9.56
N ARG A 35 2.84 13.03 8.58
CA ARG A 35 3.17 13.44 7.21
C ARG A 35 2.28 12.75 6.19
N ASP A 36 2.14 13.38 5.03
CA ASP A 36 1.40 12.81 3.92
C ASP A 36 2.26 11.76 3.20
N VAL A 37 1.60 10.68 2.78
CA VAL A 37 2.25 9.58 2.06
C VAL A 37 1.34 9.11 0.94
N ALA A 38 1.89 8.34 0.02
CA ALA A 38 1.11 7.56 -0.92
C ALA A 38 1.15 6.10 -0.49
N VAL A 39 0.02 5.42 -0.52
CA VAL A 39 -0.08 4.02 -0.11
C VAL A 39 -0.60 3.21 -1.27
N LYS A 40 0.22 2.27 -1.74
CA LYS A 40 -0.15 1.35 -2.80
C LYS A 40 -0.59 0.04 -2.16
N THR A 41 -1.81 -0.40 -2.46
CA THR A 41 -2.35 -1.64 -1.92
C THR A 41 -2.70 -2.59 -3.05
N LEU A 42 -2.59 -3.89 -2.79
CA LEU A 42 -3.17 -4.88 -3.68
C LEU A 42 -4.69 -4.70 -3.70
N ARG A 43 -5.29 -4.75 -4.88
CA ARG A 43 -6.74 -4.61 -5.00
C ARG A 43 -7.42 -5.69 -4.18
N VAL A 44 -8.47 -5.30 -3.44
CA VAL A 44 -9.17 -6.20 -2.52
C VAL A 44 -9.76 -7.40 -3.24
N ASP A 45 -10.28 -7.20 -4.45
CA ASP A 45 -10.83 -8.28 -5.26
C ASP A 45 -9.79 -9.31 -5.70
N LEU A 46 -8.52 -8.94 -5.69
CA LEU A 46 -7.39 -9.82 -6.04
C LEU A 46 -6.64 -10.33 -4.82
N ALA A 47 -6.91 -9.80 -3.64
CA ALA A 47 -6.12 -10.08 -2.45
C ALA A 47 -6.26 -11.52 -1.96
N ARG A 48 -7.30 -12.23 -2.37
CA ARG A 48 -7.49 -13.64 -2.02
C ARG A 48 -6.67 -14.59 -2.88
N GLU A 49 -6.13 -14.10 -3.98
CA GLU A 49 -5.33 -14.90 -4.91
C GLU A 49 -3.87 -14.91 -4.46
N VAL A 50 -3.36 -16.08 -4.11
CA VAL A 50 -1.99 -16.25 -3.62
C VAL A 50 -0.97 -15.75 -4.64
N SER A 51 -1.23 -15.98 -5.93
CA SER A 51 -0.33 -15.54 -7.00
C SER A 51 -0.19 -14.01 -7.06
N PHE A 52 -1.29 -13.29 -6.87
CA PHE A 52 -1.24 -11.82 -6.86
C PHE A 52 -0.56 -11.29 -5.59
N GLN A 53 -0.79 -11.94 -4.45
CA GLN A 53 -0.11 -11.57 -3.21
C GLN A 53 1.40 -11.72 -3.35
N ALA A 54 1.84 -12.86 -3.87
CA ALA A 54 3.26 -13.14 -4.06
C ALA A 54 3.90 -12.15 -5.02
N ARG A 55 3.22 -11.84 -6.11
CA ARG A 55 3.70 -10.87 -7.10
C ARG A 55 3.80 -9.48 -6.51
N PHE A 56 2.78 -9.05 -5.76
CA PHE A 56 2.78 -7.75 -5.11
C PHE A 56 3.95 -7.62 -4.12
N ARG A 57 4.14 -8.65 -3.28
CA ARG A 57 5.23 -8.66 -2.30
C ARG A 57 6.60 -8.63 -2.98
N ARG A 58 6.75 -9.33 -4.09
CA ARG A 58 8.00 -9.35 -4.86
C ARG A 58 8.31 -7.98 -5.42
N GLU A 59 7.31 -7.31 -5.98
CA GLU A 59 7.48 -5.95 -6.51
C GLU A 59 7.81 -4.97 -5.40
N ALA A 60 7.17 -5.12 -4.23
CA ALA A 60 7.44 -4.28 -3.07
C ALA A 60 8.87 -4.43 -2.58
N GLN A 61 9.36 -5.66 -2.48
CA GLN A 61 10.74 -5.94 -2.05
C GLN A 61 11.74 -5.39 -3.06
N SER A 62 11.46 -5.54 -4.33
CA SER A 62 12.30 -5.04 -5.40
C SER A 62 12.40 -3.52 -5.35
N ALA A 63 11.27 -2.84 -5.16
CA ALA A 63 11.24 -1.38 -5.06
C ALA A 63 11.99 -0.88 -3.82
N ALA A 64 11.85 -1.58 -2.69
CA ALA A 64 12.52 -1.21 -1.46
C ALA A 64 14.04 -1.42 -1.52
N SER A 65 14.50 -2.41 -2.30
CA SER A 65 15.92 -2.73 -2.42
C SER A 65 16.64 -1.91 -3.48
N LEU A 66 15.92 -1.27 -4.40
CA LEU A 66 16.51 -0.49 -5.48
C LEU A 66 16.84 0.92 -5.00
N ASN A 67 18.12 1.21 -4.88
CA ASN A 67 18.59 2.54 -4.53
C ASN A 67 18.83 3.35 -5.81
N HIS A 68 17.75 3.75 -6.46
CA HIS A 68 17.80 4.47 -7.73
C HIS A 68 17.15 5.84 -7.57
N PRO A 69 17.83 6.93 -8.00
CA PRO A 69 17.31 8.28 -7.77
C PRO A 69 16.03 8.61 -8.52
N ALA A 70 15.67 7.86 -9.57
CA ALA A 70 14.44 8.07 -10.32
C ALA A 70 13.26 7.32 -9.73
N ILE A 71 13.46 6.51 -8.70
CA ILE A 71 12.40 5.71 -8.08
C ILE A 71 11.89 6.45 -6.85
N VAL A 72 10.58 6.49 -6.70
CA VAL A 72 9.92 7.08 -5.52
C VAL A 72 10.39 6.35 -4.26
N ALA A 73 10.71 7.11 -3.23
CA ALA A 73 11.19 6.54 -1.98
C ALA A 73 10.11 5.66 -1.33
N VAL A 74 10.49 4.44 -0.97
CA VAL A 74 9.63 3.53 -0.21
C VAL A 74 9.96 3.71 1.26
N TYR A 75 8.94 4.08 2.04
CA TYR A 75 9.10 4.32 3.47
C TYR A 75 8.85 3.07 4.30
N ASP A 76 7.89 2.24 3.89
CA ASP A 76 7.46 1.10 4.68
C ASP A 76 6.70 0.11 3.81
N THR A 77 6.63 -1.14 4.26
CA THR A 77 5.77 -2.17 3.67
C THR A 77 5.11 -2.93 4.79
N GLY A 78 3.93 -3.49 4.53
CA GLY A 78 3.24 -4.27 5.54
C GLY A 78 2.03 -4.99 4.97
N GLU A 79 1.26 -5.57 5.88
CA GLU A 79 -0.01 -6.22 5.56
C GLU A 79 -1.05 -5.78 6.56
N SER A 80 -2.28 -5.58 6.10
CA SER A 80 -3.40 -5.25 6.95
C SER A 80 -4.54 -6.22 6.67
N MET A 81 -5.18 -6.72 7.71
CA MET A 81 -6.32 -7.63 7.55
C MET A 81 -7.56 -6.86 7.15
N LEU A 82 -8.23 -7.31 6.09
CA LEU A 82 -9.49 -6.76 5.65
C LEU A 82 -10.43 -7.91 5.40
N ASP A 83 -11.50 -8.01 6.19
CA ASP A 83 -12.47 -9.10 6.13
C ASP A 83 -11.81 -10.48 6.17
N GLY A 84 -10.80 -10.62 7.03
CA GLY A 84 -10.08 -11.87 7.21
C GLY A 84 -9.06 -12.17 6.12
N VAL A 85 -8.83 -11.25 5.19
CA VAL A 85 -7.88 -11.41 4.10
C VAL A 85 -6.69 -10.50 4.32
N PRO A 86 -5.45 -11.01 4.29
CA PRO A 86 -4.28 -10.15 4.38
C PRO A 86 -4.09 -9.36 3.09
N VAL A 87 -4.07 -8.05 3.20
CA VAL A 87 -3.86 -7.14 2.07
C VAL A 87 -2.50 -6.49 2.22
N PRO A 88 -1.55 -6.80 1.34
CA PRO A 88 -0.23 -6.17 1.41
C PRO A 88 -0.28 -4.73 0.91
N TYR A 89 0.58 -3.89 1.47
CA TYR A 89 0.66 -2.49 1.08
C TYR A 89 2.11 -1.99 1.08
N ILE A 90 2.34 -0.92 0.32
CA ILE A 90 3.61 -0.21 0.25
C ILE A 90 3.34 1.25 0.57
N VAL A 91 4.12 1.83 1.47
CA VAL A 91 4.04 3.25 1.82
C VAL A 91 5.20 3.96 1.15
N MET A 92 4.90 5.04 0.44
CA MET A 92 5.90 5.75 -0.33
C MET A 92 5.67 7.26 -0.32
N GLU A 93 6.61 7.96 -0.85
CA GLU A 93 6.59 9.42 -0.94
C GLU A 93 5.42 9.98 -1.77
#